data_093d74b933dbe19bade9ef03e8b2bfcd
#
_entry.id   093d74b933dbe19bade9ef03e8b2bfcd
#
_cell.length_a   1.000
_cell.length_b   1.000
_cell.length_c   1.000
_cell.angle_alpha   90.00
_cell.angle_beta   90.00
_cell.angle_gamma   90.00
#
_symmetry.space_group_name_H-M   'P 1'
#
loop_
_entity.id
_entity.type
_entity.pdbx_description
1 polymer ?
#
loop_
_entity_poly.entity_id
_entity_poly.type
_entity_poly.pdbx_seq_one_letter_code
_entity_poly.pdbx_strand_id
1 'polypeptide(L)'
;MSTLAATSAEPGVALPALTKEITQRKIDVYSGVKPHSIHTDEAWARTKGFKAPLAQAMMSTAYVSELMTRFLGAGFVRGGTLSMVFIKPVYVGDRLTVHGVVKERRAEAAGTRVVVEVWCENQDGDKTAVGTASGLLDRARG
;
A
#
# COMPACT_ATOMS: atom_id res chain seq x y z
N MET A 1 11.90 6.71 -13.45
CA MET A 1 10.58 6.67 -12.80
C MET A 1 9.92 8.02 -12.93
N SER A 2 8.74 8.02 -13.54
CA SER A 2 7.88 9.19 -13.52
C SER A 2 7.54 9.50 -12.07
N THR A 3 8.07 10.58 -11.53
CA THR A 3 7.66 11.07 -10.23
C THR A 3 6.27 11.69 -10.38
N LEU A 4 5.39 11.46 -9.40
CA LEU A 4 4.13 12.17 -9.28
C LEU A 4 4.35 13.65 -8.93
N ALA A 5 5.47 14.21 -9.39
CA ALA A 5 5.91 15.56 -9.05
C ALA A 5 4.93 16.67 -9.43
N ALA A 6 3.96 16.33 -10.30
CA ALA A 6 2.88 17.25 -10.65
C ALA A 6 1.66 17.15 -9.73
N THR A 7 1.63 16.18 -8.82
CA THR A 7 0.50 16.02 -7.91
C THR A 7 0.63 17.01 -6.77
N SER A 8 -0.34 17.90 -6.65
CA SER A 8 -0.40 18.85 -5.54
C SER A 8 -0.52 18.12 -4.21
N ALA A 9 0.20 18.59 -3.20
CA ALA A 9 0.09 18.07 -1.84
C ALA A 9 -0.98 18.79 -1.01
N GLU A 10 -1.96 19.41 -1.68
CA GLU A 10 -3.06 20.12 -1.00
C GLU A 10 -4.10 19.14 -0.44
N PRO A 11 -4.70 19.44 0.72
CA PRO A 11 -5.77 18.59 1.28
C PRO A 11 -6.90 18.37 0.30
N GLY A 12 -7.39 17.12 0.23
CA GLY A 12 -8.45 16.70 -0.68
C GLY A 12 -7.96 16.19 -2.03
N VAL A 13 -6.69 16.37 -2.36
CA VAL A 13 -6.15 15.91 -3.64
C VAL A 13 -5.90 14.40 -3.59
N ALA A 14 -6.44 13.69 -4.57
CA ALA A 14 -6.21 12.25 -4.75
C ALA A 14 -4.86 12.01 -5.42
N LEU A 15 -4.10 11.05 -4.89
CA LEU A 15 -2.91 10.55 -5.55
C LEU A 15 -3.31 9.66 -6.73
N PRO A 16 -2.54 9.64 -7.83
CA PRO A 16 -2.76 8.64 -8.88
C PRO A 16 -2.65 7.23 -8.30
N ALA A 17 -3.71 6.43 -8.47
CA ALA A 17 -3.79 5.09 -7.89
C ALA A 17 -2.81 4.11 -8.56
N LEU A 18 -2.41 3.09 -7.79
CA LEU A 18 -1.64 1.96 -8.31
C LEU A 18 -2.54 0.74 -8.39
N THR A 19 -2.44 -0.03 -9.47
CA THR A 19 -3.16 -1.29 -9.61
C THR A 19 -2.16 -2.44 -9.73
N LYS A 20 -2.39 -3.50 -8.96
CA LYS A 20 -1.51 -4.67 -8.89
C LYS A 20 -2.33 -5.94 -9.08
N GLU A 21 -1.92 -6.78 -10.01
CA GLU A 21 -2.43 -8.14 -10.12
C GLU A 21 -1.75 -9.00 -9.05
N ILE A 22 -2.53 -9.71 -8.25
CA ILE A 22 -2.00 -10.56 -7.19
C ILE A 22 -1.85 -11.98 -7.76
N THR A 23 -0.62 -12.34 -8.09
CA THR A 23 -0.31 -13.65 -8.65
C THR A 23 0.34 -14.54 -7.60
N GLN A 24 0.20 -15.87 -7.76
CA GLN A 24 0.89 -16.80 -6.87
C GLN A 24 2.41 -16.61 -6.93
N ARG A 25 2.95 -16.31 -8.10
CA ARG A 25 4.38 -16.03 -8.24
C ARG A 25 4.84 -14.88 -7.36
N LYS A 26 4.08 -13.78 -7.32
CA LYS A 26 4.41 -12.63 -6.46
C LYS A 26 4.38 -13.01 -4.99
N ILE A 27 3.39 -13.79 -4.58
CA ILE A 27 3.25 -14.29 -3.22
C ILE A 27 4.44 -15.19 -2.87
N ASP A 28 4.79 -16.12 -3.77
CA ASP A 28 5.91 -17.04 -3.57
C ASP A 28 7.25 -16.32 -3.44
N VAL A 29 7.47 -15.33 -4.29
CA VAL A 29 8.72 -14.53 -4.26
C VAL A 29 8.81 -13.69 -3.01
N TYR A 30 7.67 -13.20 -2.51
CA TYR A 30 7.66 -12.29 -1.36
C TYR A 30 8.25 -12.93 -0.09
N SER A 31 7.90 -14.17 0.22
CA SER A 31 8.38 -14.81 1.46
C SER A 31 8.81 -16.27 1.30
N GLY A 32 8.92 -16.75 0.06
CA GLY A 32 9.29 -18.13 -0.25
C GLY A 32 8.13 -19.11 -0.11
N VAL A 33 8.25 -20.23 -0.81
CA VAL A 33 7.27 -21.32 -0.76
C VAL A 33 7.54 -22.18 0.48
N LYS A 34 6.49 -22.42 1.26
CA LYS A 34 6.59 -23.19 2.51
C LYS A 34 5.39 -24.13 2.65
N PRO A 35 5.60 -25.35 3.13
CA PRO A 35 4.49 -26.21 3.52
C PRO A 35 3.76 -25.62 4.73
N HIS A 36 2.48 -25.93 4.85
CA HIS A 36 1.63 -25.45 5.97
C HIS A 36 1.58 -23.92 6.06
N SER A 37 1.60 -23.26 4.90
CA SER A 37 1.48 -21.80 4.80
C SER A 37 0.16 -21.45 4.11
N ILE A 38 -0.61 -20.55 4.69
CA ILE A 38 -1.84 -20.05 4.06
C ILE A 38 -1.56 -19.25 2.78
N HIS A 39 -0.31 -18.90 2.54
CA HIS A 39 0.12 -18.12 1.38
C HIS A 39 0.56 -19.00 0.21
N THR A 40 1.13 -20.17 0.48
CA THR A 40 1.78 -20.98 -0.57
C THR A 40 1.32 -22.43 -0.61
N ASP A 41 0.48 -22.87 0.32
CA ASP A 41 -0.07 -24.22 0.39
C ASP A 41 -1.60 -24.14 0.33
N GLU A 42 -2.16 -24.38 -0.85
CA GLU A 42 -3.60 -24.25 -1.07
C GLU A 42 -4.42 -25.19 -0.18
N ALA A 43 -4.01 -26.44 -0.07
CA ALA A 43 -4.70 -27.40 0.78
C ALA A 43 -4.71 -26.95 2.24
N TRP A 44 -3.58 -26.45 2.73
CA TRP A 44 -3.47 -25.92 4.07
C TRP A 44 -4.35 -24.69 4.29
N ALA A 45 -4.35 -23.75 3.32
CA ALA A 45 -5.21 -22.56 3.37
C ALA A 45 -6.68 -22.96 3.50
N ARG A 46 -7.13 -23.95 2.74
CA ARG A 46 -8.51 -24.46 2.80
C ARG A 46 -8.83 -25.05 4.17
N THR A 47 -7.90 -25.76 4.81
CA THR A 47 -8.11 -26.28 6.18
C THR A 47 -8.28 -25.18 7.21
N LYS A 48 -7.77 -23.96 6.91
CA LYS A 48 -7.92 -22.81 7.80
C LYS A 48 -9.14 -21.94 7.47
N GLY A 49 -9.99 -22.39 6.56
CA GLY A 49 -11.23 -21.70 6.21
C GLY A 49 -11.11 -20.70 5.07
N PHE A 50 -9.96 -20.65 4.39
CA PHE A 50 -9.77 -19.77 3.24
C PHE A 50 -10.04 -20.50 1.93
N LYS A 51 -10.63 -19.81 0.96
CA LYS A 51 -10.99 -20.39 -0.33
C LYS A 51 -9.80 -20.63 -1.26
N ALA A 52 -8.69 -19.95 -1.03
CA ALA A 52 -7.50 -19.97 -1.86
C ALA A 52 -6.30 -19.44 -1.07
N PRO A 53 -5.07 -19.55 -1.59
CA PRO A 53 -3.92 -18.89 -0.97
C PRO A 53 -4.09 -17.37 -0.87
N LEU A 54 -3.59 -16.80 0.22
CA LEU A 54 -3.66 -15.36 0.50
C LEU A 54 -2.34 -14.67 0.19
N ALA A 55 -2.42 -13.42 -0.26
CA ALA A 55 -1.27 -12.54 -0.22
C ALA A 55 -0.92 -12.22 1.24
N GLN A 56 0.36 -12.07 1.52
CA GLN A 56 0.81 -11.60 2.82
C GLN A 56 0.29 -10.17 3.04
N ALA A 57 -0.18 -9.86 4.25
CA ALA A 57 -0.66 -8.53 4.58
C ALA A 57 0.41 -7.45 4.32
N MET A 58 1.66 -7.79 4.56
CA MET A 58 2.78 -6.87 4.31
C MET A 58 2.99 -6.54 2.83
N MET A 59 2.47 -7.34 1.89
CA MET A 59 2.48 -6.98 0.47
C MET A 59 1.64 -5.73 0.23
N SER A 60 0.45 -5.64 0.83
CA SER A 60 -0.39 -4.45 0.75
C SER A 60 0.31 -3.23 1.33
N THR A 61 0.99 -3.40 2.47
CA THR A 61 1.80 -2.35 3.09
C THR A 61 2.92 -1.90 2.16
N ALA A 62 3.59 -2.84 1.49
CA ALA A 62 4.65 -2.52 0.52
C ALA A 62 4.11 -1.72 -0.67
N TYR A 63 2.93 -2.04 -1.16
CA TYR A 63 2.30 -1.29 -2.25
C TYR A 63 1.90 0.13 -1.83
N VAL A 64 1.43 0.32 -0.60
CA VAL A 64 1.18 1.65 -0.05
C VAL A 64 2.51 2.43 0.07
N SER A 65 3.57 1.77 0.49
CA SER A 65 4.91 2.37 0.53
C SER A 65 5.38 2.81 -0.86
N GLU A 66 5.10 2.01 -1.89
CA GLU A 66 5.38 2.39 -3.28
C GLU A 66 4.60 3.65 -3.67
N LEU A 67 3.30 3.71 -3.36
CA LEU A 67 2.46 4.88 -3.63
C LEU A 67 3.06 6.14 -3.00
N MET A 68 3.42 6.06 -1.72
CA MET A 68 3.98 7.20 -0.98
C MET A 68 5.37 7.59 -1.47
N THR A 69 6.18 6.61 -1.87
CA THR A 69 7.52 6.88 -2.44
C THR A 69 7.41 7.59 -3.78
N ARG A 70 6.45 7.20 -4.61
CA ARG A 70 6.19 7.90 -5.87
C ARG A 70 5.71 9.33 -5.64
N PHE A 71 4.94 9.54 -4.59
CA PHE A 71 4.38 10.86 -4.26
C PHE A 71 5.42 11.80 -3.62
N LEU A 72 6.10 11.36 -2.58
CA LEU A 72 6.98 12.20 -1.77
C LEU A 72 8.48 11.93 -1.98
N GLY A 73 8.83 10.84 -2.67
CA GLY A 73 10.23 10.49 -2.90
C GLY A 73 11.02 10.32 -1.61
N ALA A 74 12.18 10.95 -1.55
CA ALA A 74 13.07 10.87 -0.40
C ALA A 74 12.43 11.33 0.91
N GLY A 75 11.46 12.21 0.86
CA GLY A 75 10.74 12.69 2.04
C GLY A 75 9.91 11.61 2.72
N PHE A 76 9.44 10.62 1.96
CA PHE A 76 8.81 9.44 2.55
C PHE A 76 9.86 8.43 3.03
N VAL A 77 10.88 8.16 2.25
CA VAL A 77 11.91 7.16 2.59
C VAL A 77 12.65 7.54 3.87
N ARG A 78 12.93 8.83 4.08
CA ARG A 78 13.71 9.30 5.23
C ARG A 78 12.87 9.64 6.46
N GLY A 79 11.67 10.14 6.26
CA GLY A 79 10.84 10.66 7.36
C GLY A 79 9.42 10.13 7.35
N GLY A 80 9.16 9.06 6.61
CA GLY A 80 7.82 8.53 6.44
C GLY A 80 7.31 7.71 7.62
N THR A 81 6.00 7.73 7.78
CA THR A 81 5.29 6.84 8.70
C THR A 81 4.17 6.14 7.95
N LEU A 82 3.80 4.97 8.40
CA LEU A 82 2.76 4.16 7.80
C LEU A 82 2.07 3.33 8.87
N SER A 83 0.76 3.44 8.97
CA SER A 83 -0.05 2.67 9.88
C SER A 83 -1.22 2.06 9.11
N MET A 84 -1.34 0.74 9.11
CA MET A 84 -2.37 0.02 8.36
C MET A 84 -3.18 -0.89 9.26
N VAL A 85 -4.46 -1.02 8.93
CA VAL A 85 -5.37 -2.01 9.50
C VAL A 85 -5.85 -2.90 8.35
N PHE A 86 -5.72 -4.22 8.52
CA PHE A 86 -6.13 -5.20 7.52
C PHE A 86 -7.55 -5.68 7.84
N ILE A 87 -8.46 -5.53 6.88
CA ILE A 87 -9.89 -5.76 7.07
C ILE A 87 -10.33 -7.07 6.44
N LYS A 88 -9.86 -7.36 5.23
CA LYS A 88 -10.23 -8.56 4.46
C LYS A 88 -9.01 -9.22 3.83
N PRO A 89 -9.04 -10.56 3.65
CA PRO A 89 -7.99 -11.26 2.93
C PRO A 89 -7.88 -10.76 1.49
N VAL A 90 -6.66 -10.73 0.98
CA VAL A 90 -6.38 -10.54 -0.45
C VAL A 90 -5.98 -11.89 -1.01
N TYR A 91 -6.71 -12.37 -1.99
CA TYR A 91 -6.50 -13.70 -2.56
C TYR A 91 -5.67 -13.68 -3.83
N VAL A 92 -5.00 -14.79 -4.09
CA VAL A 92 -4.40 -15.02 -5.41
C VAL A 92 -5.47 -14.83 -6.49
N GLY A 93 -5.14 -14.07 -7.52
CA GLY A 93 -6.08 -13.73 -8.61
C GLY A 93 -6.80 -12.41 -8.42
N ASP A 94 -6.75 -11.82 -7.23
CA ASP A 94 -7.33 -10.49 -7.00
C ASP A 94 -6.57 -9.40 -7.75
N ARG A 95 -7.29 -8.33 -8.08
CA ARG A 95 -6.70 -7.08 -8.55
C ARG A 95 -6.81 -6.07 -7.42
N LEU A 96 -5.66 -5.65 -6.92
CA LEU A 96 -5.60 -4.72 -5.80
C LEU A 96 -5.31 -3.31 -6.32
N THR A 97 -6.17 -2.36 -5.97
CA THR A 97 -5.95 -0.94 -6.27
C THR A 97 -5.62 -0.20 -4.98
N VAL A 98 -4.51 0.53 -5.01
CA VAL A 98 -4.00 1.29 -3.87
C VAL A 98 -4.32 2.75 -4.09
N HIS A 99 -5.04 3.34 -3.14
CA HIS A 99 -5.50 4.71 -3.19
C HIS A 99 -4.89 5.56 -2.09
N GLY A 100 -4.78 6.85 -2.34
CA GLY A 100 -4.41 7.84 -1.34
C GLY A 100 -5.07 9.18 -1.61
N VAL A 101 -5.46 9.86 -0.54
CA VAL A 101 -5.99 11.22 -0.60
C VAL A 101 -5.28 12.04 0.48
N VAL A 102 -4.75 13.19 0.09
CA VAL A 102 -4.10 14.09 1.04
C VAL A 102 -5.12 14.57 2.07
N LYS A 103 -4.83 14.33 3.34
CA LYS A 103 -5.70 14.67 4.46
C LYS A 103 -5.36 16.03 5.05
N GLU A 104 -4.07 16.28 5.29
CA GLU A 104 -3.60 17.52 5.87
C GLU A 104 -2.13 17.79 5.55
N ARG A 105 -1.74 19.04 5.76
CA ARG A 105 -0.34 19.48 5.75
C ARG A 105 -0.08 20.20 7.05
N ARG A 106 1.12 20.01 7.60
CA ARG A 106 1.51 20.75 8.81
C ARG A 106 2.99 21.07 8.79
N ALA A 107 3.33 22.24 9.34
CA ALA A 107 4.71 22.64 9.49
C ALA A 107 5.36 21.89 10.65
N GLU A 108 6.57 21.41 10.43
CA GLU A 108 7.42 20.79 11.44
C GLU A 108 8.84 21.35 11.33
N ALA A 109 9.68 21.08 12.31
CA ALA A 109 11.08 21.52 12.29
C ALA A 109 11.83 21.00 11.07
N ALA A 110 11.55 19.77 10.64
CA ALA A 110 12.20 19.12 9.50
C ALA A 110 11.61 19.54 8.14
N GLY A 111 10.50 20.26 8.10
CA GLY A 111 9.83 20.69 6.86
C GLY A 111 8.32 20.55 6.95
N THR A 112 7.68 20.42 5.78
CA THR A 112 6.23 20.24 5.73
C THR A 112 5.90 18.76 5.72
N ARG A 113 5.15 18.30 6.71
CA ARG A 113 4.62 16.94 6.75
C ARG A 113 3.30 16.89 6.00
N VAL A 114 3.20 15.94 5.10
CA VAL A 114 1.97 15.65 4.35
C VAL A 114 1.39 14.35 4.88
N VAL A 115 0.15 14.39 5.34
CA VAL A 115 -0.58 13.23 5.85
C VAL A 115 -1.57 12.77 4.79
N VAL A 116 -1.55 11.48 4.47
CA VAL A 116 -2.34 10.88 3.41
C VAL A 116 -3.20 9.76 3.99
N GLU A 117 -4.49 9.81 3.73
CA GLU A 117 -5.38 8.69 3.99
C GLU A 117 -5.21 7.67 2.85
N VAL A 118 -4.89 6.43 3.20
CA VAL A 118 -4.59 5.38 2.22
C VAL A 118 -5.49 4.17 2.42
N TRP A 119 -5.80 3.47 1.34
CA TRP A 119 -6.54 2.22 1.40
C TRP A 119 -6.27 1.37 0.18
N CYS A 120 -6.55 0.07 0.33
CA CYS A 120 -6.50 -0.89 -0.76
C CYS A 120 -7.89 -1.46 -1.01
N GLU A 121 -8.25 -1.61 -2.27
CA GLU A 121 -9.51 -2.20 -2.70
C GLU A 121 -9.24 -3.38 -3.63
N ASN A 122 -10.09 -4.43 -3.54
CA ASN A 122 -10.08 -5.51 -4.52
C ASN A 122 -10.95 -5.14 -5.73
N GLN A 123 -11.08 -6.05 -6.69
CA GLN A 123 -11.86 -5.85 -7.91
C GLN A 123 -13.36 -5.65 -7.68
N ASP A 124 -13.86 -6.07 -6.52
CA ASP A 124 -15.28 -5.91 -6.15
C ASP A 124 -15.56 -4.57 -5.45
N GLY A 125 -14.54 -3.74 -5.29
CA GLY A 125 -14.65 -2.47 -4.59
C GLY A 125 -14.61 -2.61 -3.07
N ASP A 126 -14.32 -3.80 -2.54
CA ASP A 126 -14.19 -4.01 -1.11
C ASP A 126 -12.84 -3.50 -0.61
N LYS A 127 -12.85 -2.74 0.47
CA LYS A 127 -11.62 -2.33 1.14
C LYS A 127 -11.01 -3.52 1.85
N THR A 128 -9.77 -3.83 1.51
CA THR A 128 -9.00 -4.92 2.12
C THR A 128 -8.09 -4.42 3.23
N ALA A 129 -7.64 -3.17 3.13
CA ALA A 129 -6.82 -2.52 4.15
C ALA A 129 -7.07 -1.02 4.12
N VAL A 130 -6.98 -0.39 5.27
CA VAL A 130 -7.12 1.07 5.43
C VAL A 130 -6.03 1.57 6.35
N GLY A 131 -5.64 2.83 6.20
CA GLY A 131 -4.63 3.39 7.08
C GLY A 131 -4.30 4.84 6.81
N THR A 132 -3.21 5.27 7.44
CA THR A 132 -2.67 6.61 7.31
C THR A 132 -1.18 6.52 7.03
N ALA A 133 -0.72 7.29 6.08
CA ALA A 133 0.70 7.44 5.76
C ALA A 133 1.09 8.90 5.86
N SER A 134 2.34 9.17 6.16
CA SER A 134 2.85 10.54 6.12
C SER A 134 4.30 10.57 5.69
N GLY A 135 4.73 11.72 5.22
CA GLY A 135 6.11 11.97 4.88
C GLY A 135 6.38 13.45 4.75
N LEU A 136 7.64 13.79 4.59
CA LEU A 136 8.06 15.18 4.44
C LEU A 136 8.03 15.57 2.97
N LEU A 137 7.50 16.75 2.69
CA LEU A 137 7.61 17.33 1.36
C LEU A 137 9.07 17.69 1.09
N ASP A 138 9.61 17.20 -0.01
CA ASP A 138 10.99 17.45 -0.38
C ASP A 138 11.16 18.92 -0.80
N ARG A 139 12.00 19.65 -0.05
CA ARG A 139 12.27 21.07 -0.35
C ARG A 139 12.94 21.30 -1.69
N ALA A 140 13.65 20.30 -2.22
CA ALA A 140 14.32 20.40 -3.52
C ALA A 140 13.34 20.38 -4.69
N ARG A 141 12.06 20.10 -4.43
CA ARG A 141 10.98 19.98 -5.41
C ARG A 141 9.83 20.96 -5.18
N GLY A 142 10.00 21.85 -4.23
CA GLY A 142 9.05 22.91 -3.92
C GLY A 142 8.98 24.01 -4.97
#